data_cf57558c95e166bc1ca04aa4c02ac0e5
#
_entry.id   cf57558c95e166bc1ca04aa4c02ac0e5
#
_cell.length_a   1.000
_cell.length_b   1.000
_cell.length_c   1.000
_cell.angle_alpha   90.00
_cell.angle_beta   90.00
_cell.angle_gamma   90.00
#
_symmetry.space_group_name_H-M   'P 1'
#
loop_
_entity.id
_entity.type
_entity.pdbx_description
1 polymer ?
#
loop_
_entity_poly.entity_id
_entity_poly.type
_entity_poly.pdbx_seq_one_letter_code
_entity_poly.pdbx_strand_id
1 'polypeptide(L)'
;MDIVHEVKKLDMPLVTGKPYATDEVWNCHRSIITRLYRDEKKCLKQVKHIMECDYNLYATERMFKTRIKSWGLDKKLKEAEVLQILQLKRERDAIGKKSKFSIRNQEVNWDRLVHYLNRRPDLRNKLRDCVRKSTDAHLDLICRTPSPAPEVSSLLPGPPDIQLPEEMLQIFRCYVEGAFESVWTRQGEAVYGYGQEPGRDRVDKMHSGIGNAIALLERNKLRDAFRILNRSLDSLERLIKEQDPELFYMLSYRTLQLNSEIAERLIVFIYDMHTTILGLRHPLSLVWSRFRHMSWEVRARVLGMMAINGAQFLGTRLGILNPVVESALHSTTMILRSFGETNGSEFGKVLAMYATAAETYFVEGDYPRSCECLLEMAGVQCRARQYEPARNALTRAYSMVQGSDRGSGSPWLELELRYYEIMSSLFYECDLGRVDEALEYEYKAYKHAEKHFQPGNLRSLRAIRNLIHYCRRAGREEDAEKWCETLLAKTLENEII
;
A
#
# COMPACT_ATOMS: atom_id res chain seq x y z
N MET A 1 -22.77 -19.42 -9.60
CA MET A 1 -23.94 -19.96 -8.94
C MET A 1 -23.73 -19.88 -7.44
N ASP A 2 -24.37 -18.90 -6.90
CA ASP A 2 -25.05 -18.80 -5.62
C ASP A 2 -24.25 -18.99 -4.31
N ILE A 3 -23.58 -17.91 -3.87
CA ILE A 3 -23.24 -17.70 -2.45
C ILE A 3 -23.87 -16.36 -1.95
N VAL A 4 -24.89 -15.83 -2.60
CA VAL A 4 -25.53 -14.57 -2.20
C VAL A 4 -26.90 -14.79 -1.54
N HIS A 5 -27.37 -16.02 -1.37
CA HIS A 5 -28.72 -16.29 -0.87
C HIS A 5 -28.79 -17.34 0.22
N GLU A 6 -28.05 -17.16 1.33
CA GLU A 6 -28.43 -17.85 2.59
C GLU A 6 -28.19 -16.96 3.81
N VAL A 7 -28.87 -15.82 3.85
CA VAL A 7 -29.23 -15.24 5.16
C VAL A 7 -30.55 -15.92 5.55
N LYS A 8 -30.42 -16.99 6.34
CA LYS A 8 -31.52 -17.69 6.94
C LYS A 8 -32.49 -16.71 7.60
N LYS A 9 -33.77 -16.77 7.18
CA LYS A 9 -34.89 -16.27 7.97
C LYS A 9 -34.84 -16.95 9.34
N LEU A 10 -34.40 -16.21 10.35
CA LEU A 10 -34.68 -16.56 11.73
C LEU A 10 -36.16 -16.26 11.98
N ASP A 11 -36.94 -17.31 12.20
CA ASP A 11 -38.30 -17.20 12.73
C ASP A 11 -38.23 -16.50 14.10
N MET A 12 -38.63 -15.26 14.13
CA MET A 12 -38.82 -14.48 15.35
C MET A 12 -40.32 -14.42 15.67
N PRO A 13 -40.72 -14.56 16.94
CA PRO A 13 -42.11 -14.55 17.33
C PRO A 13 -42.76 -13.20 17.05
N LEU A 14 -44.01 -13.22 16.63
CA LEU A 14 -44.89 -12.09 16.40
C LEU A 14 -44.99 -11.17 17.63
N VAL A 15 -44.10 -10.20 17.73
CA VAL A 15 -44.29 -9.04 18.61
C VAL A 15 -44.90 -7.95 17.76
N THR A 16 -46.05 -7.49 18.14
CA THR A 16 -46.83 -6.39 17.50
C THR A 16 -46.12 -5.04 17.66
N GLY A 17 -44.99 -4.85 17.01
CA GLY A 17 -44.22 -3.62 16.91
C GLY A 17 -42.86 -3.97 16.24
N LYS A 18 -42.59 -3.33 15.08
CA LYS A 18 -41.33 -3.51 14.40
C LYS A 18 -40.17 -3.17 15.35
N PRO A 19 -39.27 -4.11 15.70
CA PRO A 19 -38.20 -3.83 16.65
C PRO A 19 -37.26 -2.75 16.09
N TYR A 20 -36.84 -1.82 16.95
CA TYR A 20 -35.85 -0.84 16.57
C TYR A 20 -34.48 -1.50 16.33
N ALA A 21 -33.69 -0.93 15.41
CA ALA A 21 -32.39 -1.43 15.04
C ALA A 21 -31.44 -1.53 16.25
N THR A 22 -30.82 -2.71 16.45
CA THR A 22 -29.76 -2.97 17.42
C THR A 22 -28.42 -2.40 16.94
N ASP A 23 -27.43 -2.36 17.81
CA ASP A 23 -26.09 -1.85 17.47
C ASP A 23 -25.43 -2.67 16.35
N GLU A 24 -25.64 -3.97 16.33
CA GLU A 24 -25.18 -4.86 15.26
C GLU A 24 -25.80 -4.51 13.91
N VAL A 25 -27.12 -4.29 13.88
CA VAL A 25 -27.84 -3.88 12.66
C VAL A 25 -27.35 -2.53 12.17
N TRP A 26 -27.09 -1.57 13.07
CA TRP A 26 -26.51 -0.28 12.72
C TRP A 26 -25.12 -0.42 12.10
N ASN A 27 -24.25 -1.27 12.67
CA ASN A 27 -22.89 -1.49 12.17
C ASN A 27 -22.93 -2.19 10.79
N CYS A 28 -23.80 -3.17 10.61
CA CYS A 28 -23.99 -3.85 9.34
C CYS A 28 -24.38 -2.89 8.20
N HIS A 29 -25.23 -1.91 8.48
CA HIS A 29 -25.74 -0.97 7.48
C HIS A 29 -24.99 0.37 7.45
N ARG A 30 -23.93 0.53 8.24
CA ARG A 30 -23.15 1.77 8.33
C ARG A 30 -22.66 2.27 6.96
N SER A 31 -22.14 1.38 6.13
CA SER A 31 -21.62 1.70 4.79
C SER A 31 -22.71 2.25 3.88
N ILE A 32 -23.88 1.61 3.89
CA ILE A 32 -25.03 2.01 3.08
C ILE A 32 -25.57 3.38 3.53
N ILE A 33 -25.77 3.57 4.85
CA ILE A 33 -26.22 4.84 5.41
C ILE A 33 -25.21 5.95 5.10
N THR A 34 -23.91 5.66 5.19
CA THR A 34 -22.83 6.59 4.84
C THR A 34 -22.94 7.00 3.38
N ARG A 35 -23.06 6.06 2.46
CA ARG A 35 -23.22 6.31 1.03
C ARG A 35 -24.46 7.19 0.76
N LEU A 36 -25.62 6.78 1.23
CA LEU A 36 -26.87 7.52 0.99
C LEU A 36 -26.85 8.95 1.55
N TYR A 37 -26.36 9.08 2.80
CA TYR A 37 -26.40 10.36 3.49
C TYR A 37 -25.26 11.28 3.06
N ARG A 38 -24.05 10.75 2.91
CA ARG A 38 -22.81 11.51 2.67
C ARG A 38 -22.52 11.68 1.19
N ASP A 39 -22.47 10.58 0.42
CA ASP A 39 -21.99 10.58 -0.95
C ASP A 39 -23.11 10.99 -1.92
N GLU A 40 -24.31 10.42 -1.78
CA GLU A 40 -25.49 10.78 -2.56
C GLU A 40 -26.19 12.04 -2.03
N LYS A 41 -25.73 12.62 -0.93
CA LYS A 41 -26.24 13.87 -0.30
C LYS A 41 -27.73 13.87 0.03
N LYS A 42 -28.38 12.69 0.14
CA LYS A 42 -29.81 12.58 0.47
C LYS A 42 -30.11 13.21 1.82
N CYS A 43 -31.34 13.76 1.98
CA CYS A 43 -31.75 14.26 3.28
C CYS A 43 -32.06 13.09 4.23
N LEU A 44 -32.02 13.37 5.55
CA LEU A 44 -32.19 12.31 6.56
C LEU A 44 -33.53 11.56 6.43
N LYS A 45 -34.59 12.26 6.04
CA LYS A 45 -35.90 11.63 5.83
C LYS A 45 -35.89 10.63 4.68
N GLN A 46 -35.21 10.97 3.58
CA GLN A 46 -35.01 10.04 2.44
C GLN A 46 -34.17 8.84 2.82
N VAL A 47 -33.04 9.05 3.54
CA VAL A 47 -32.22 7.95 4.02
C VAL A 47 -33.02 7.02 4.92
N LYS A 48 -33.77 7.57 5.89
CA LYS A 48 -34.63 6.78 6.76
C LYS A 48 -35.63 5.95 5.97
N HIS A 49 -36.31 6.55 5.00
CA HIS A 49 -37.32 5.89 4.17
C HIS A 49 -36.69 4.71 3.38
N ILE A 50 -35.54 4.92 2.74
CA ILE A 50 -34.82 3.87 2.01
C ILE A 50 -34.42 2.75 2.96
N MET A 51 -33.88 3.10 4.14
CA MET A 51 -33.45 2.09 5.12
C MET A 51 -34.64 1.28 5.67
N GLU A 52 -35.80 1.88 5.80
CA GLU A 52 -37.01 1.17 6.21
C GLU A 52 -37.59 0.29 5.09
N CYS A 53 -37.61 0.77 3.84
CA CYS A 53 -38.24 0.04 2.72
C CYS A 53 -37.34 -1.04 2.15
N ASP A 54 -36.06 -0.72 1.93
CA ASP A 54 -35.16 -1.61 1.17
C ASP A 54 -34.29 -2.49 2.07
N TYR A 55 -34.06 -2.08 3.32
CA TYR A 55 -33.14 -2.75 4.24
C TYR A 55 -33.78 -3.21 5.55
N ASN A 56 -35.09 -3.04 5.71
CA ASN A 56 -35.86 -3.38 6.93
C ASN A 56 -35.25 -2.82 8.24
N LEU A 57 -34.55 -1.68 8.17
CA LEU A 57 -33.96 -1.02 9.33
C LEU A 57 -34.95 0.02 9.87
N TYR A 58 -35.57 -0.29 10.99
CA TYR A 58 -36.53 0.60 11.64
C TYR A 58 -35.85 1.39 12.75
N ALA A 59 -35.82 2.73 12.62
CA ALA A 59 -35.28 3.64 13.61
C ALA A 59 -35.91 5.02 13.53
N THR A 60 -35.92 5.73 14.65
CA THR A 60 -36.37 7.11 14.71
C THR A 60 -35.36 8.07 14.09
N GLU A 61 -35.79 9.24 13.61
CA GLU A 61 -34.86 10.28 13.15
C GLU A 61 -33.83 10.66 14.24
N ARG A 62 -34.18 10.59 15.51
CA ARG A 62 -33.32 10.87 16.63
C ARG A 62 -32.19 9.82 16.71
N MET A 63 -32.53 8.55 16.52
CA MET A 63 -31.51 7.46 16.49
C MET A 63 -30.54 7.64 15.30
N PHE A 64 -31.06 7.94 14.10
CA PHE A 64 -30.20 8.26 12.96
C PHE A 64 -29.29 9.45 13.24
N LYS A 65 -29.80 10.55 13.83
CA LYS A 65 -28.99 11.72 14.18
C LYS A 65 -27.88 11.37 15.17
N THR A 66 -28.16 10.53 16.16
CA THR A 66 -27.18 10.05 17.14
C THR A 66 -26.09 9.23 16.45
N ARG A 67 -26.46 8.28 15.57
CA ARG A 67 -25.51 7.46 14.82
C ARG A 67 -24.66 8.27 13.84
N ILE A 68 -25.28 9.17 13.09
CA ILE A 68 -24.59 10.09 12.17
C ILE A 68 -23.55 10.92 12.92
N LYS A 69 -23.88 11.38 14.14
CA LYS A 69 -22.94 12.12 14.98
C LYS A 69 -21.80 11.23 15.49
N SER A 70 -22.10 10.02 16.00
CA SER A 70 -21.08 9.09 16.49
C SER A 70 -20.14 8.60 15.39
N TRP A 71 -20.62 8.48 14.15
CA TRP A 71 -19.84 8.09 12.98
C TRP A 71 -19.09 9.26 12.31
N GLY A 72 -19.19 10.48 12.84
CA GLY A 72 -18.53 11.65 12.27
C GLY A 72 -19.07 12.08 10.89
N LEU A 73 -20.31 11.73 10.55
CA LEU A 73 -20.93 12.04 9.26
C LEU A 73 -21.65 13.39 9.23
N ASP A 74 -21.46 14.22 10.25
CA ASP A 74 -22.09 15.54 10.33
C ASP A 74 -21.76 16.40 9.11
N LYS A 75 -22.82 16.91 8.47
CA LYS A 75 -22.68 17.85 7.34
C LYS A 75 -22.40 19.29 7.78
N LYS A 76 -22.57 19.63 9.07
CA LYS A 76 -22.43 21.00 9.58
C LYS A 76 -20.97 21.27 9.94
N LEU A 77 -20.49 22.45 9.52
CA LEU A 77 -19.21 22.98 9.96
C LEU A 77 -19.30 23.41 11.42
N LYS A 78 -18.30 23.08 12.23
CA LYS A 78 -18.18 23.55 13.62
C LYS A 78 -17.36 24.84 13.66
N GLU A 79 -17.58 25.68 14.67
CA GLU A 79 -16.89 26.96 14.82
C GLU A 79 -15.36 26.79 14.84
N ALA A 80 -14.84 25.81 15.60
CA ALA A 80 -13.41 25.51 15.64
C ALA A 80 -12.84 25.12 14.27
N GLU A 81 -13.55 24.29 13.50
CA GLU A 81 -13.15 23.91 12.14
C GLU A 81 -13.08 25.12 11.21
N VAL A 82 -14.05 26.03 11.30
CA VAL A 82 -14.09 27.26 10.48
C VAL A 82 -12.92 28.19 10.84
N LEU A 83 -12.64 28.39 12.13
CA LEU A 83 -11.55 29.23 12.58
C LEU A 83 -10.20 28.69 12.10
N GLN A 84 -9.98 27.37 12.21
CA GLN A 84 -8.76 26.72 11.76
C GLN A 84 -8.59 26.80 10.24
N ILE A 85 -9.67 26.60 9.45
CA ILE A 85 -9.62 26.78 7.98
C ILE A 85 -9.19 28.20 7.63
N LEU A 86 -9.77 29.21 8.29
CA LEU A 86 -9.45 30.60 8.01
C LEU A 86 -8.03 30.97 8.40
N GLN A 87 -7.54 30.43 9.51
CA GLN A 87 -6.16 30.62 9.95
C GLN A 87 -5.18 30.01 8.95
N LEU A 88 -5.33 28.73 8.63
CA LEU A 88 -4.47 28.02 7.66
C LEU A 88 -4.54 28.68 6.29
N LYS A 89 -5.71 29.13 5.85
CA LYS A 89 -5.82 29.85 4.59
C LYS A 89 -5.01 31.14 4.61
N ARG A 90 -5.12 31.94 5.68
CA ARG A 90 -4.36 33.19 5.81
C ARG A 90 -2.85 32.97 5.79
N GLU A 91 -2.37 31.94 6.53
CA GLU A 91 -0.93 31.59 6.55
C GLU A 91 -0.44 31.17 5.18
N ARG A 92 -1.23 30.36 4.46
CA ARG A 92 -0.86 29.86 3.12
C ARG A 92 -1.00 30.95 2.04
N ASP A 93 -2.02 31.79 2.10
CA ASP A 93 -2.16 32.94 1.18
C ASP A 93 -0.98 33.92 1.35
N ALA A 94 -0.47 34.09 2.58
CA ALA A 94 0.69 34.97 2.84
C ALA A 94 1.98 34.47 2.15
N ILE A 95 2.08 33.17 1.86
CA ILE A 95 3.21 32.57 1.11
C ILE A 95 2.84 32.23 -0.34
N GLY A 96 1.73 32.77 -0.86
CA GLY A 96 1.29 32.59 -2.25
C GLY A 96 0.76 31.19 -2.59
N LYS A 97 0.50 30.32 -1.58
CA LYS A 97 0.02 28.95 -1.80
C LYS A 97 -1.50 28.90 -1.85
N LYS A 98 -2.06 28.40 -2.93
CA LYS A 98 -3.50 28.08 -3.02
C LYS A 98 -3.86 26.95 -2.03
N SER A 99 -5.08 27.00 -1.47
CA SER A 99 -5.51 26.06 -0.45
C SER A 99 -6.82 25.39 -0.80
N LYS A 100 -6.87 24.07 -0.63
CA LYS A 100 -8.07 23.24 -0.68
C LYS A 100 -8.22 22.53 0.65
N PHE A 101 -9.39 22.66 1.26
CA PHE A 101 -9.65 22.13 2.58
C PHE A 101 -10.60 20.94 2.51
N SER A 102 -10.32 19.90 3.29
CA SER A 102 -11.20 18.76 3.50
C SER A 102 -11.41 18.53 4.99
N ILE A 103 -12.66 18.28 5.40
CA ILE A 103 -13.00 17.89 6.77
C ILE A 103 -13.73 16.56 6.71
N ARG A 104 -13.30 15.59 7.53
CA ARG A 104 -13.89 14.25 7.56
C ARG A 104 -13.98 13.62 6.16
N ASN A 105 -12.91 13.79 5.36
CA ASN A 105 -12.81 13.35 3.97
C ASN A 105 -13.85 13.99 3.01
N GLN A 106 -14.43 15.14 3.37
CA GLN A 106 -15.27 15.94 2.48
C GLN A 106 -14.60 17.26 2.17
N GLU A 107 -14.57 17.61 0.88
CA GLU A 107 -14.10 18.92 0.45
C GLU A 107 -15.01 20.01 1.02
N VAL A 108 -14.39 21.02 1.61
CA VAL A 108 -15.09 22.18 2.13
C VAL A 108 -15.54 23.06 0.96
N ASN A 109 -16.84 23.14 0.75
CA ASN A 109 -17.40 24.09 -0.22
C ASN A 109 -17.26 25.52 0.31
N TRP A 110 -16.59 26.35 -0.47
CA TRP A 110 -16.29 27.72 -0.09
C TRP A 110 -17.55 28.58 0.08
N ASP A 111 -18.59 28.39 -0.75
CA ASP A 111 -19.86 29.11 -0.62
C ASP A 111 -20.54 28.83 0.72
N ARG A 112 -20.48 27.56 1.18
CA ARG A 112 -21.01 27.20 2.50
C ARG A 112 -20.25 27.87 3.64
N LEU A 113 -18.93 28.00 3.51
CA LEU A 113 -18.10 28.70 4.48
C LEU A 113 -18.44 30.19 4.52
N VAL A 114 -18.60 30.84 3.36
CA VAL A 114 -19.03 32.23 3.25
C VAL A 114 -20.41 32.44 3.86
N HIS A 115 -21.38 31.57 3.55
CA HIS A 115 -22.70 31.62 4.19
C HIS A 115 -22.67 31.44 5.71
N TYR A 116 -21.76 30.58 6.21
CA TYR A 116 -21.55 30.40 7.65
C TYR A 116 -20.99 31.68 8.29
N LEU A 117 -20.00 32.30 7.67
CA LEU A 117 -19.39 33.55 8.16
C LEU A 117 -20.34 34.72 8.13
N ASN A 118 -21.21 34.80 7.10
CA ASN A 118 -22.24 35.88 7.00
C ASN A 118 -23.28 35.78 8.11
N ARG A 119 -23.55 34.56 8.62
CA ARG A 119 -24.47 34.35 9.77
C ARG A 119 -23.79 34.59 11.12
N ARG A 120 -22.46 34.63 11.16
CA ARG A 120 -21.64 34.73 12.37
C ARG A 120 -20.53 35.77 12.18
N PRO A 121 -20.88 37.08 12.08
CA PRO A 121 -19.86 38.13 11.87
C PRO A 121 -18.88 38.27 13.03
N ASP A 122 -19.26 37.82 14.24
CA ASP A 122 -18.41 37.76 15.43
C ASP A 122 -17.13 36.94 15.24
N LEU A 123 -17.16 35.95 14.35
CA LEU A 123 -15.99 35.07 14.09
C LEU A 123 -14.84 35.79 13.40
N ARG A 124 -15.11 36.83 12.62
CA ARG A 124 -14.08 37.66 12.00
C ARG A 124 -13.25 38.42 13.05
N ASN A 125 -13.85 38.81 14.16
CA ASN A 125 -13.16 39.47 15.25
C ASN A 125 -12.36 38.45 16.08
N LYS A 126 -12.94 37.29 16.38
CA LYS A 126 -12.23 36.18 17.05
C LYS A 126 -10.98 35.74 16.29
N LEU A 127 -10.98 35.79 14.96
CA LEU A 127 -9.82 35.46 14.13
C LEU A 127 -8.64 36.42 14.34
N ARG A 128 -8.91 37.70 14.66
CA ARG A 128 -7.87 38.69 14.97
C ARG A 128 -7.23 38.40 16.34
N ASP A 129 -8.00 37.88 17.28
CA ASP A 129 -7.55 37.61 18.66
C ASP A 129 -6.89 36.24 18.82
N CYS A 130 -7.17 35.26 17.91
CA CYS A 130 -6.63 33.92 17.93
C CYS A 130 -5.17 33.78 17.42
N VAL A 131 -4.50 34.86 17.06
CA VAL A 131 -3.13 34.85 16.50
C VAL A 131 -2.07 34.28 17.49
N ARG A 132 -2.42 33.93 18.72
CA ARG A 132 -1.47 33.49 19.77
C ARG A 132 -1.77 32.16 20.47
N LYS A 133 -2.76 31.40 20.06
CA LYS A 133 -3.01 30.07 20.65
C LYS A 133 -3.02 29.01 19.57
N SER A 134 -1.93 28.26 19.45
CA SER A 134 -1.94 26.97 18.78
C SER A 134 -2.90 26.08 19.58
N THR A 135 -4.12 25.97 19.15
CA THR A 135 -5.05 24.97 19.65
C THR A 135 -4.70 23.66 18.95
N ASP A 136 -4.00 22.78 19.66
CA ASP A 136 -3.87 21.36 19.35
C ASP A 136 -5.25 20.67 19.49
N ALA A 137 -6.21 21.12 18.69
CA ALA A 137 -7.43 20.39 18.49
C ALA A 137 -7.18 19.44 17.32
N HIS A 138 -7.10 18.15 17.60
CA HIS A 138 -7.15 17.08 16.60
C HIS A 138 -8.49 17.17 15.84
N LEU A 139 -8.55 18.10 14.90
CA LEU A 139 -9.66 18.23 13.98
C LEU A 139 -9.28 17.45 12.72
N ASP A 140 -10.22 16.64 12.22
CA ASP A 140 -10.08 15.90 10.94
C ASP A 140 -10.03 16.87 9.75
N LEU A 141 -9.25 17.95 9.87
CA LEU A 141 -9.07 19.00 8.87
C LEU A 141 -7.77 18.76 8.10
N ILE A 142 -7.90 18.53 6.82
CA ILE A 142 -6.79 18.39 5.88
C ILE A 142 -6.77 19.64 4.99
N CYS A 143 -5.61 20.33 4.94
CA CYS A 143 -5.35 21.41 4.01
C CYS A 143 -4.34 20.95 2.95
N ARG A 144 -4.71 21.06 1.68
CA ARG A 144 -3.86 20.68 0.54
C ARG A 144 -3.69 21.85 -0.42
N THR A 145 -2.55 21.89 -1.12
CA THR A 145 -2.44 22.70 -2.34
C THR A 145 -3.33 22.04 -3.40
N PRO A 146 -4.24 22.77 -4.08
CA PRO A 146 -4.94 22.19 -5.21
C PRO A 146 -3.89 21.66 -6.18
N SER A 147 -3.97 20.39 -6.54
CA SER A 147 -3.25 19.93 -7.72
C SER A 147 -3.68 20.84 -8.88
N PRO A 148 -2.75 21.33 -9.72
CA PRO A 148 -3.18 22.00 -10.93
C PRO A 148 -4.22 21.12 -11.61
N ALA A 149 -5.36 21.71 -11.99
CA ALA A 149 -6.28 20.98 -12.86
C ALA A 149 -5.40 20.47 -14.00
N PRO A 150 -5.50 19.17 -14.36
CA PRO A 150 -4.80 18.70 -15.52
C PRO A 150 -5.19 19.71 -16.61
N GLU A 151 -4.22 20.52 -17.06
CA GLU A 151 -4.42 21.29 -18.27
C GLU A 151 -4.74 20.21 -19.28
N VAL A 152 -5.98 20.15 -19.71
CA VAL A 152 -6.38 19.38 -20.86
C VAL A 152 -5.65 20.11 -21.99
N SER A 153 -4.38 19.76 -22.13
CA SER A 153 -3.62 20.13 -23.29
C SER A 153 -4.46 19.56 -24.44
N SER A 154 -4.97 20.45 -25.25
CA SER A 154 -5.66 20.15 -26.50
C SER A 154 -4.67 19.57 -27.53
N LEU A 155 -3.82 18.68 -27.07
CA LEU A 155 -3.06 17.79 -27.91
C LEU A 155 -4.06 16.82 -28.53
N LEU A 156 -3.98 16.65 -29.84
CA LEU A 156 -4.72 15.65 -30.58
C LEU A 156 -4.76 14.37 -29.77
N PRO A 157 -5.93 13.73 -29.60
CA PRO A 157 -6.04 12.52 -28.81
C PRO A 157 -5.06 11.50 -29.40
N GLY A 158 -4.01 11.20 -28.64
CA GLY A 158 -3.09 10.12 -28.96
C GLY A 158 -3.85 8.78 -28.99
N PRO A 159 -3.26 7.73 -29.54
CA PRO A 159 -3.87 6.41 -29.50
C PRO A 159 -4.30 6.07 -28.07
N PRO A 160 -5.49 5.49 -27.87
CA PRO A 160 -6.02 5.17 -26.52
C PRO A 160 -5.04 4.40 -25.64
N ASP A 161 -4.18 3.59 -26.26
CA ASP A 161 -3.17 2.76 -25.58
C ASP A 161 -2.04 3.57 -24.94
N ILE A 162 -1.85 4.82 -25.32
CA ILE A 162 -0.82 5.73 -24.75
C ILE A 162 -1.48 6.72 -23.80
N GLN A 163 -2.65 7.22 -24.10
CA GLN A 163 -3.32 8.27 -23.37
C GLN A 163 -3.68 7.84 -21.93
N LEU A 164 -4.17 6.63 -21.76
CA LEU A 164 -4.56 6.09 -20.46
C LEU A 164 -3.37 5.88 -19.51
N PRO A 165 -2.23 5.30 -19.93
CA PRO A 165 -1.02 5.23 -19.11
C PRO A 165 -0.49 6.61 -18.68
N GLU A 166 -0.47 7.59 -19.59
CA GLU A 166 -0.01 8.95 -19.26
C GLU A 166 -0.90 9.63 -18.22
N GLU A 167 -2.22 9.54 -18.37
CA GLU A 167 -3.18 10.06 -17.39
C GLU A 167 -2.94 9.45 -16.00
N MET A 168 -2.74 8.14 -15.94
CA MET A 168 -2.50 7.44 -14.68
C MET A 168 -1.17 7.82 -14.04
N LEU A 169 -0.11 7.93 -14.83
CA LEU A 169 1.19 8.41 -14.36
C LEU A 169 1.08 9.82 -13.77
N GLN A 170 0.34 10.71 -14.43
CA GLN A 170 0.12 12.06 -13.95
C GLN A 170 -0.68 12.08 -12.65
N ILE A 171 -1.78 11.31 -12.56
CA ILE A 171 -2.58 11.18 -11.32
C ILE A 171 -1.70 10.67 -10.17
N PHE A 172 -0.90 9.64 -10.43
CA PHE A 172 -0.03 9.04 -9.43
C PHE A 172 1.09 9.99 -8.98
N ARG A 173 1.73 10.69 -9.93
CA ARG A 173 2.74 11.70 -9.62
C ARG A 173 2.17 12.82 -8.76
N CYS A 174 1.00 13.36 -9.11
CA CYS A 174 0.32 14.37 -8.30
C CYS A 174 0.00 13.85 -6.89
N TYR A 175 -0.37 12.56 -6.76
CA TYR A 175 -0.57 11.93 -5.46
C TYR A 175 0.72 11.92 -4.64
N VAL A 176 1.82 11.42 -5.20
CA VAL A 176 3.10 11.32 -4.50
C VAL A 176 3.62 12.71 -4.10
N GLU A 177 3.56 13.70 -5.00
CA GLU A 177 3.95 15.08 -4.70
C GLU A 177 3.11 15.67 -3.56
N GLY A 178 1.79 15.51 -3.62
CA GLY A 178 0.89 15.99 -2.57
C GLY A 178 1.04 15.24 -1.25
N ALA A 179 1.37 13.96 -1.28
CA ALA A 179 1.60 13.16 -0.08
C ALA A 179 2.84 13.63 0.69
N PHE A 180 3.93 13.97 0.00
CA PHE A 180 5.11 14.59 0.63
C PHE A 180 4.82 15.93 1.29
N GLU A 181 3.88 16.70 0.75
CA GLU A 181 3.55 18.02 1.29
C GLU A 181 2.62 17.97 2.51
N SER A 182 1.79 16.93 2.64
CA SER A 182 0.66 16.98 3.57
C SER A 182 0.34 15.71 4.34
N VAL A 183 0.86 14.57 3.91
CA VAL A 183 0.47 13.25 4.45
C VAL A 183 1.67 12.51 5.03
N TRP A 184 2.76 12.48 4.27
CA TRP A 184 3.94 11.71 4.65
C TRP A 184 4.88 12.51 5.54
N THR A 185 5.40 11.86 6.57
CA THR A 185 6.43 12.41 7.46
C THR A 185 7.72 11.63 7.30
N ARG A 186 8.84 12.33 7.25
CA ARG A 186 10.16 11.71 7.19
C ARG A 186 10.79 11.73 8.59
N GLN A 187 11.26 10.56 9.05
CA GLN A 187 12.06 10.43 10.29
C GLN A 187 13.33 9.62 9.96
N GLY A 188 14.46 10.32 9.95
CA GLY A 188 15.70 9.72 9.45
C GLY A 188 15.59 9.35 7.99
N GLU A 189 15.80 8.07 7.69
CA GLU A 189 15.69 7.53 6.33
C GLU A 189 14.29 6.97 6.03
N ALA A 190 13.48 6.71 7.04
CA ALA A 190 12.15 6.15 6.85
C ALA A 190 11.11 7.24 6.55
N VAL A 191 10.13 6.88 5.73
CA VAL A 191 8.95 7.68 5.41
C VAL A 191 7.73 6.98 5.99
N TYR A 192 6.89 7.71 6.66
CA TYR A 192 5.70 7.22 7.35
C TYR A 192 4.46 7.91 6.81
N GLY A 193 3.38 7.16 6.70
CA GLY A 193 2.06 7.69 6.37
C GLY A 193 1.45 8.51 7.52
N TYR A 194 0.26 9.02 7.30
CA TYR A 194 -0.45 9.88 8.25
C TYR A 194 -0.74 9.16 9.58
N GLY A 195 -0.20 9.70 10.68
CA GLY A 195 -0.38 9.13 12.02
C GLY A 195 0.29 7.78 12.27
N GLN A 196 1.15 7.33 11.36
CA GLN A 196 1.92 6.11 11.50
C GLN A 196 3.09 6.33 12.45
N GLU A 197 3.28 5.40 13.40
CA GLU A 197 4.36 5.45 14.40
C GLU A 197 5.54 4.58 13.95
N PRO A 198 6.81 4.99 14.27
CA PRO A 198 7.97 4.14 14.05
C PRO A 198 7.85 2.80 14.78
N GLY A 199 8.22 1.72 14.11
CA GLY A 199 8.20 0.37 14.69
C GLY A 199 6.83 -0.30 14.77
N ARG A 200 5.75 0.38 14.35
CA ARG A 200 4.43 -0.24 14.25
C ARG A 200 4.35 -1.14 13.02
N ASP A 201 3.47 -2.14 13.07
CA ASP A 201 3.22 -3.05 11.95
C ASP A 201 2.97 -2.29 10.65
N ARG A 202 3.90 -2.41 9.75
CA ARG A 202 3.86 -1.79 8.43
C ARG A 202 3.24 -2.76 7.40
N VAL A 203 3.26 -2.34 6.16
CA VAL A 203 2.77 -3.11 5.00
C VAL A 203 3.46 -4.47 4.84
N ASP A 204 4.65 -4.66 5.41
CA ASP A 204 5.47 -5.87 5.28
C ASP A 204 4.76 -7.14 5.78
N LYS A 205 4.05 -7.07 6.90
CA LYS A 205 3.29 -8.22 7.42
C LYS A 205 2.17 -8.61 6.45
N MET A 206 1.41 -7.65 5.95
CA MET A 206 0.39 -7.90 4.94
C MET A 206 1.00 -8.47 3.66
N HIS A 207 2.08 -7.87 3.17
CA HIS A 207 2.81 -8.31 1.98
C HIS A 207 3.31 -9.75 2.12
N SER A 208 3.94 -10.08 3.25
CA SER A 208 4.42 -11.43 3.54
C SER A 208 3.26 -12.43 3.64
N GLY A 209 2.18 -12.07 4.33
CA GLY A 209 1.01 -12.92 4.46
C GLY A 209 0.35 -13.26 3.11
N ILE A 210 0.20 -12.26 2.23
CA ILE A 210 -0.29 -12.50 0.85
C ILE A 210 0.67 -13.45 0.11
N GLY A 211 1.99 -13.26 0.26
CA GLY A 211 2.99 -14.18 -0.33
C GLY A 211 2.88 -15.61 0.20
N ASN A 212 2.62 -15.78 1.50
CA ASN A 212 2.39 -17.11 2.10
C ASN A 212 1.11 -17.76 1.53
N ALA A 213 0.04 -16.97 1.39
CA ALA A 213 -1.19 -17.45 0.79
C ALA A 213 -0.99 -17.91 -0.67
N ILE A 214 -0.23 -17.17 -1.47
CA ILE A 214 0.12 -17.53 -2.85
C ILE A 214 0.84 -18.89 -2.88
N ALA A 215 1.86 -19.11 -2.04
CA ALA A 215 2.59 -20.37 -1.98
C ALA A 215 1.68 -21.57 -1.61
N LEU A 216 0.68 -21.35 -0.77
CA LEU A 216 -0.32 -22.36 -0.42
C LEU A 216 -1.35 -22.59 -1.54
N LEU A 217 -1.74 -21.54 -2.29
CA LEU A 217 -2.59 -21.67 -3.50
C LEU A 217 -1.93 -22.54 -4.55
N GLU A 218 -0.63 -22.37 -4.78
CA GLU A 218 0.16 -23.19 -5.69
C GLU A 218 0.18 -24.66 -5.27
N ARG A 219 -0.01 -24.95 -3.99
CA ARG A 219 -0.12 -26.31 -3.42
C ARG A 219 -1.56 -26.81 -3.32
N ASN A 220 -2.51 -26.10 -3.90
CA ASN A 220 -3.95 -26.40 -3.82
C ASN A 220 -4.49 -26.50 -2.38
N LYS A 221 -3.80 -25.88 -1.39
CA LYS A 221 -4.25 -25.79 0.00
C LYS A 221 -5.20 -24.60 0.17
N LEU A 222 -6.32 -24.63 -0.55
CA LEU A 222 -7.24 -23.49 -0.72
C LEU A 222 -7.74 -22.94 0.62
N ARG A 223 -8.15 -23.82 1.55
CA ARG A 223 -8.72 -23.42 2.84
C ARG A 223 -7.72 -22.59 3.66
N ASP A 224 -6.49 -23.06 3.77
CA ASP A 224 -5.44 -22.38 4.55
C ASP A 224 -4.96 -21.12 3.83
N ALA A 225 -4.84 -21.17 2.51
CA ALA A 225 -4.48 -20.00 1.69
C ALA A 225 -5.49 -18.86 1.87
N PHE A 226 -6.79 -19.12 1.76
CA PHE A 226 -7.80 -18.08 1.94
C PHE A 226 -7.90 -17.59 3.39
N ARG A 227 -7.66 -18.46 4.39
CA ARG A 227 -7.59 -18.04 5.78
C ARG A 227 -6.47 -17.03 6.00
N ILE A 228 -5.25 -17.32 5.51
CA ILE A 228 -4.11 -16.41 5.62
C ILE A 228 -4.33 -15.14 4.80
N LEU A 229 -4.86 -15.24 3.58
CA LEU A 229 -5.14 -14.09 2.72
C LEU A 229 -6.11 -13.12 3.39
N ASN A 230 -7.26 -13.61 3.87
CA ASN A 230 -8.26 -12.79 4.53
C ASN A 230 -7.67 -12.06 5.73
N ARG A 231 -6.92 -12.77 6.57
CA ARG A 231 -6.28 -12.18 7.75
C ARG A 231 -5.21 -11.15 7.39
N SER A 232 -4.44 -11.40 6.33
CA SER A 232 -3.45 -10.43 5.85
C SER A 232 -4.10 -9.13 5.39
N LEU A 233 -5.33 -9.19 4.88
CA LEU A 233 -6.10 -8.03 4.45
C LEU A 233 -6.80 -7.26 5.59
N ASP A 234 -6.84 -7.80 6.83
CA ASP A 234 -7.44 -7.11 7.97
C ASP A 234 -6.77 -5.75 8.27
N SER A 235 -5.47 -5.64 8.01
CA SER A 235 -4.72 -4.39 8.18
C SER A 235 -4.93 -3.37 7.05
N LEU A 236 -5.54 -3.76 5.94
CA LEU A 236 -5.64 -2.93 4.73
C LEU A 236 -6.41 -1.62 4.99
N GLU A 237 -7.50 -1.67 5.78
CA GLU A 237 -8.26 -0.46 6.12
C GLU A 237 -7.38 0.59 6.81
N ARG A 238 -6.55 0.15 7.75
CA ARG A 238 -5.63 1.01 8.48
C ARG A 238 -4.56 1.59 7.55
N LEU A 239 -3.90 0.74 6.76
CA LEU A 239 -2.84 1.16 5.84
C LEU A 239 -3.33 2.15 4.78
N ILE A 240 -4.57 1.99 4.28
CA ILE A 240 -5.19 2.96 3.38
C ILE A 240 -5.48 4.29 4.10
N LYS A 241 -5.96 4.26 5.35
CA LYS A 241 -6.19 5.48 6.14
C LYS A 241 -4.90 6.25 6.42
N GLU A 242 -3.86 5.53 6.77
CA GLU A 242 -2.52 6.05 7.01
C GLU A 242 -1.84 6.51 5.71
N GLN A 243 -2.32 6.04 4.54
CA GLN A 243 -1.70 6.25 3.23
C GLN A 243 -0.22 5.83 3.26
N ASP A 244 0.03 4.60 3.73
CA ASP A 244 1.38 4.05 3.80
C ASP A 244 2.08 4.17 2.45
N PRO A 245 3.30 4.73 2.39
CA PRO A 245 3.98 5.05 1.13
C PRO A 245 4.35 3.82 0.30
N GLU A 246 4.51 2.65 0.91
CA GLU A 246 4.85 1.39 0.22
C GLU A 246 3.62 0.60 -0.25
N LEU A 247 2.44 0.91 0.31
CA LEU A 247 1.22 0.12 0.09
C LEU A 247 0.88 -0.06 -1.38
N PHE A 248 0.97 1.01 -2.18
CA PHE A 248 0.65 0.95 -3.60
C PHE A 248 1.54 -0.05 -4.36
N TYR A 249 2.85 0.00 -4.14
CA TYR A 249 3.81 -0.87 -4.82
C TYR A 249 3.63 -2.34 -4.41
N MET A 250 3.45 -2.57 -3.10
CA MET A 250 3.25 -3.92 -2.56
C MET A 250 1.96 -4.57 -3.05
N LEU A 251 0.84 -3.84 -3.07
CA LEU A 251 -0.42 -4.34 -3.61
C LEU A 251 -0.33 -4.60 -5.11
N SER A 252 0.29 -3.69 -5.86
CA SER A 252 0.48 -3.83 -7.31
C SER A 252 1.25 -5.09 -7.65
N TYR A 253 2.37 -5.33 -6.97
CA TYR A 253 3.18 -6.53 -7.17
C TYR A 253 2.41 -7.80 -6.81
N ARG A 254 1.71 -7.84 -5.67
CA ARG A 254 0.99 -9.03 -5.24
C ARG A 254 -0.23 -9.35 -6.11
N THR A 255 -0.93 -8.36 -6.60
CA THR A 255 -2.03 -8.60 -7.54
C THR A 255 -1.56 -9.28 -8.83
N LEU A 256 -0.35 -8.98 -9.30
CA LEU A 256 0.22 -9.60 -10.49
C LEU A 256 0.74 -11.04 -10.27
N GLN A 257 0.96 -11.46 -9.02
CA GLN A 257 1.37 -12.83 -8.69
C GLN A 257 0.20 -13.81 -8.55
N LEU A 258 -1.00 -13.30 -8.30
CA LEU A 258 -2.21 -14.12 -8.17
C LEU A 258 -2.71 -14.58 -9.54
N ASN A 259 -3.45 -15.69 -9.57
CA ASN A 259 -4.18 -16.04 -10.77
C ASN A 259 -5.20 -14.96 -11.15
N SER A 260 -5.59 -14.90 -12.42
CA SER A 260 -6.41 -13.81 -12.95
C SER A 260 -7.73 -13.63 -12.20
N GLU A 261 -8.41 -14.70 -11.80
CA GLU A 261 -9.70 -14.61 -11.11
C GLU A 261 -9.57 -14.01 -9.69
N ILE A 262 -8.59 -14.48 -8.91
CA ILE A 262 -8.34 -13.94 -7.56
C ILE A 262 -7.83 -12.50 -7.65
N ALA A 263 -6.95 -12.21 -8.62
CA ALA A 263 -6.43 -10.87 -8.85
C ALA A 263 -7.54 -9.87 -9.18
N GLU A 264 -8.48 -10.22 -10.05
CA GLU A 264 -9.63 -9.35 -10.38
C GLU A 264 -10.49 -9.06 -9.15
N ARG A 265 -10.82 -10.08 -8.36
CA ARG A 265 -11.58 -9.90 -7.11
C ARG A 265 -10.83 -9.02 -6.10
N LEU A 266 -9.51 -9.20 -5.98
CA LEU A 266 -8.69 -8.39 -5.09
C LEU A 266 -8.63 -6.93 -5.55
N ILE A 267 -8.49 -6.66 -6.85
CA ILE A 267 -8.49 -5.29 -7.40
C ILE A 267 -9.83 -4.59 -7.13
N VAL A 268 -10.95 -5.29 -7.32
CA VAL A 268 -12.27 -4.73 -6.98
C VAL A 268 -12.35 -4.41 -5.49
N PHE A 269 -11.92 -5.33 -4.63
CA PHE A 269 -11.90 -5.12 -3.19
C PHE A 269 -11.01 -3.92 -2.79
N ILE A 270 -9.79 -3.82 -3.34
CA ILE A 270 -8.89 -2.69 -3.10
C ILE A 270 -9.52 -1.37 -3.54
N TYR A 271 -10.15 -1.35 -4.72
CA TYR A 271 -10.88 -0.17 -5.21
C TYR A 271 -12.00 0.25 -4.28
N ASP A 272 -12.85 -0.70 -3.85
CA ASP A 272 -13.96 -0.42 -2.96
C ASP A 272 -13.48 0.09 -1.60
N MET A 273 -12.40 -0.47 -1.07
CA MET A 273 -11.77 0.00 0.17
C MET A 273 -11.23 1.43 0.02
N HIS A 274 -10.49 1.73 -1.05
CA HIS A 274 -9.96 3.08 -1.28
C HIS A 274 -11.09 4.11 -1.47
N THR A 275 -12.15 3.77 -2.19
CA THR A 275 -13.28 4.68 -2.40
C THR A 275 -14.08 4.90 -1.13
N THR A 276 -14.22 3.88 -0.30
CA THR A 276 -14.93 3.97 0.99
C THR A 276 -14.15 4.82 1.99
N ILE A 277 -12.83 4.66 2.04
CA ILE A 277 -11.97 5.28 3.05
C ILE A 277 -11.52 6.69 2.63
N LEU A 278 -11.01 6.84 1.41
CA LEU A 278 -10.42 8.08 0.91
C LEU A 278 -11.39 8.93 0.07
N GLY A 279 -12.46 8.30 -0.42
CA GLY A 279 -13.46 8.93 -1.30
C GLY A 279 -13.17 8.73 -2.79
N LEU A 280 -14.22 8.85 -3.62
CA LEU A 280 -14.19 8.59 -5.07
C LEU A 280 -13.21 9.50 -5.85
N ARG A 281 -12.92 10.70 -5.35
CA ARG A 281 -12.06 11.68 -6.03
C ARG A 281 -10.60 11.62 -5.57
N HIS A 282 -10.26 10.73 -4.65
CA HIS A 282 -8.88 10.59 -4.20
C HIS A 282 -8.03 9.99 -5.33
N PRO A 283 -6.80 10.48 -5.58
CA PRO A 283 -5.95 9.98 -6.67
C PRO A 283 -5.77 8.47 -6.67
N LEU A 284 -5.51 7.83 -5.52
CA LEU A 284 -5.39 6.37 -5.44
C LEU A 284 -6.70 5.65 -5.80
N SER A 285 -7.85 6.20 -5.39
CA SER A 285 -9.16 5.64 -5.80
C SER A 285 -9.36 5.71 -7.32
N LEU A 286 -8.92 6.81 -7.95
CA LEU A 286 -8.96 6.97 -9.40
C LEU A 286 -8.02 5.98 -10.09
N VAL A 287 -6.80 5.79 -9.58
CA VAL A 287 -5.85 4.81 -10.12
C VAL A 287 -6.44 3.40 -10.06
N TRP A 288 -6.93 2.94 -8.91
CA TRP A 288 -7.54 1.61 -8.78
C TRP A 288 -8.82 1.45 -9.60
N SER A 289 -9.61 2.52 -9.79
CA SER A 289 -10.76 2.54 -10.69
C SER A 289 -10.34 2.26 -12.14
N ARG A 290 -9.23 2.82 -12.62
CA ARG A 290 -8.72 2.58 -13.98
C ARG A 290 -8.22 1.14 -14.12
N PHE A 291 -7.46 0.64 -13.14
CA PHE A 291 -6.96 -0.74 -13.15
C PHE A 291 -8.07 -1.78 -13.26
N ARG A 292 -9.22 -1.56 -12.64
CA ARG A 292 -10.36 -2.46 -12.69
C ARG A 292 -10.89 -2.71 -14.11
N HIS A 293 -10.69 -1.77 -15.02
CA HIS A 293 -11.19 -1.81 -16.40
C HIS A 293 -10.13 -2.16 -17.44
N MET A 294 -8.89 -2.45 -17.02
CA MET A 294 -7.79 -2.82 -17.93
C MET A 294 -7.69 -4.33 -18.14
N SER A 295 -7.25 -4.75 -19.32
CA SER A 295 -6.78 -6.13 -19.49
C SER A 295 -5.53 -6.38 -18.66
N TRP A 296 -5.23 -7.66 -18.43
CA TRP A 296 -4.08 -8.07 -17.64
C TRP A 296 -2.76 -7.48 -18.16
N GLU A 297 -2.51 -7.58 -19.47
CA GLU A 297 -1.28 -7.14 -20.13
C GLU A 297 -1.12 -5.62 -20.02
N VAL A 298 -2.19 -4.85 -20.28
CA VAL A 298 -2.17 -3.39 -20.19
C VAL A 298 -1.93 -2.96 -18.73
N ARG A 299 -2.62 -3.59 -17.80
CA ARG A 299 -2.48 -3.31 -16.36
C ARG A 299 -1.04 -3.48 -15.89
N ALA A 300 -0.43 -4.59 -16.23
CA ALA A 300 0.92 -4.88 -15.79
C ALA A 300 1.96 -3.93 -16.42
N ARG A 301 1.80 -3.56 -17.69
CA ARG A 301 2.65 -2.55 -18.34
C ARG A 301 2.51 -1.20 -17.63
N VAL A 302 1.29 -0.75 -17.37
CA VAL A 302 1.04 0.53 -16.69
C VAL A 302 1.58 0.52 -15.26
N LEU A 303 1.42 -0.58 -14.52
CA LEU A 303 2.00 -0.72 -13.18
C LEU A 303 3.53 -0.64 -13.19
N GLY A 304 4.18 -1.29 -14.16
CA GLY A 304 5.63 -1.19 -14.34
C GLY A 304 6.08 0.25 -14.61
N MET A 305 5.41 0.96 -15.51
CA MET A 305 5.68 2.36 -15.80
C MET A 305 5.48 3.26 -14.57
N MET A 306 4.41 3.05 -13.81
CA MET A 306 4.14 3.82 -12.59
C MET A 306 5.19 3.56 -11.51
N ALA A 307 5.61 2.31 -11.34
CA ALA A 307 6.60 1.94 -10.35
C ALA A 307 7.97 2.56 -10.65
N ILE A 308 8.44 2.48 -11.90
CA ILE A 308 9.75 3.05 -12.26
C ILE A 308 9.77 4.59 -12.21
N ASN A 309 8.73 5.24 -12.72
CA ASN A 309 8.65 6.70 -12.63
C ASN A 309 8.52 7.16 -11.18
N GLY A 310 7.75 6.42 -10.37
CA GLY A 310 7.66 6.66 -8.93
C GLY A 310 9.01 6.50 -8.23
N ALA A 311 9.74 5.41 -8.52
CA ALA A 311 11.07 5.17 -7.96
C ALA A 311 12.09 6.24 -8.34
N GLN A 312 12.11 6.68 -9.60
CA GLN A 312 12.99 7.77 -10.05
C GLN A 312 12.68 9.08 -9.33
N PHE A 313 11.40 9.43 -9.22
CA PHE A 313 10.96 10.64 -8.54
C PHE A 313 11.27 10.60 -7.03
N LEU A 314 11.00 9.47 -6.39
CA LEU A 314 11.27 9.27 -4.96
C LEU A 314 12.76 9.17 -4.67
N GLY A 315 13.52 8.48 -5.54
CA GLY A 315 14.97 8.28 -5.38
C GLY A 315 15.75 9.59 -5.34
N THR A 316 15.32 10.62 -6.11
CA THR A 316 15.93 11.94 -6.07
C THR A 316 15.69 12.69 -4.75
N ARG A 317 14.64 12.36 -4.02
CA ARG A 317 14.26 13.00 -2.75
C ARG A 317 14.68 12.24 -1.50
N LEU A 318 14.68 10.94 -1.57
CA LEU A 318 14.85 10.04 -0.42
C LEU A 318 16.17 9.28 -0.43
N GLY A 319 16.80 9.15 -1.59
CA GLY A 319 17.90 8.23 -1.83
C GLY A 319 17.41 6.86 -2.30
N ILE A 320 18.29 6.14 -2.99
CA ILE A 320 17.93 4.87 -3.66
C ILE A 320 17.69 3.72 -2.67
N LEU A 321 18.36 3.74 -1.53
CA LEU A 321 18.21 2.72 -0.46
C LEU A 321 17.05 3.02 0.50
N ASN A 322 16.22 4.00 0.18
CA ASN A 322 15.02 4.21 0.96
C ASN A 322 14.03 3.06 0.72
N PRO A 323 13.42 2.45 1.78
CA PRO A 323 12.53 1.30 1.63
C PRO A 323 11.40 1.50 0.60
N VAL A 324 10.84 2.72 0.53
CA VAL A 324 9.78 3.04 -0.46
C VAL A 324 10.31 2.98 -1.90
N VAL A 325 11.55 3.44 -2.12
CA VAL A 325 12.20 3.41 -3.43
C VAL A 325 12.56 1.98 -3.80
N GLU A 326 13.10 1.21 -2.86
CA GLU A 326 13.41 -0.21 -3.06
C GLU A 326 12.16 -1.03 -3.38
N SER A 327 11.05 -0.81 -2.66
CA SER A 327 9.77 -1.46 -2.94
C SER A 327 9.28 -1.17 -4.36
N ALA A 328 9.42 0.08 -4.82
CA ALA A 328 9.06 0.49 -6.18
C ALA A 328 9.97 -0.17 -7.23
N LEU A 329 11.28 -0.17 -7.02
CA LEU A 329 12.26 -0.78 -7.93
C LEU A 329 12.12 -2.30 -7.99
N HIS A 330 11.90 -2.95 -6.84
CA HIS A 330 11.63 -4.38 -6.78
C HIS A 330 10.37 -4.73 -7.57
N SER A 331 9.26 -4.03 -7.33
CA SER A 331 8.00 -4.22 -8.07
C SER A 331 8.20 -4.05 -9.57
N THR A 332 8.91 -2.99 -9.98
CA THR A 332 9.24 -2.74 -11.39
C THR A 332 9.97 -3.91 -12.04
N THR A 333 11.06 -4.38 -11.42
CA THR A 333 11.89 -5.44 -12.01
C THR A 333 11.15 -6.77 -12.09
N MET A 334 10.28 -7.08 -11.11
CA MET A 334 9.45 -8.28 -11.15
C MET A 334 8.37 -8.22 -12.24
N ILE A 335 7.77 -7.05 -12.43
CA ILE A 335 6.77 -6.82 -13.47
C ILE A 335 7.41 -6.94 -14.86
N LEU A 336 8.52 -6.26 -15.11
CA LEU A 336 9.24 -6.31 -16.39
C LEU A 336 9.64 -7.74 -16.75
N ARG A 337 10.12 -8.50 -15.79
CA ARG A 337 10.45 -9.92 -15.96
C ARG A 337 9.23 -10.75 -16.39
N SER A 338 8.07 -10.52 -15.79
CA SER A 338 6.85 -11.27 -16.11
C SER A 338 6.40 -11.08 -17.55
N PHE A 339 6.83 -10.00 -18.23
CA PHE A 339 6.57 -9.72 -19.65
C PHE A 339 7.71 -10.14 -20.58
N GLY A 340 8.76 -10.78 -20.08
CA GLY A 340 9.91 -11.16 -20.89
C GLY A 340 10.79 -9.99 -21.35
N GLU A 341 10.55 -8.79 -20.83
CA GLU A 341 11.33 -7.58 -21.12
C GLU A 341 12.63 -7.56 -20.32
N THR A 342 13.47 -8.59 -20.46
CA THR A 342 14.70 -8.74 -19.67
C THR A 342 15.85 -7.85 -20.15
N ASN A 343 15.80 -7.31 -21.34
CA ASN A 343 16.84 -6.46 -21.97
C ASN A 343 16.35 -5.03 -22.27
N GLY A 344 15.21 -4.62 -21.74
CA GLY A 344 14.66 -3.30 -21.99
C GLY A 344 15.46 -2.15 -21.35
N SER A 345 15.30 -0.94 -21.91
CA SER A 345 15.94 0.29 -21.40
C SER A 345 15.61 0.54 -19.91
N GLU A 346 14.49 0.02 -19.42
CA GLU A 346 14.03 0.21 -18.05
C GLU A 346 14.89 -0.56 -17.03
N PHE A 347 15.30 -1.79 -17.33
CA PHE A 347 16.30 -2.49 -16.51
C PHE A 347 17.62 -1.72 -16.47
N GLY A 348 18.06 -1.19 -17.60
CA GLY A 348 19.27 -0.36 -17.70
C GLY A 348 19.21 0.86 -16.79
N LYS A 349 18.07 1.54 -16.70
CA LYS A 349 17.89 2.69 -15.80
C LYS A 349 18.01 2.29 -14.33
N VAL A 350 17.36 1.19 -13.92
CA VAL A 350 17.44 0.69 -12.55
C VAL A 350 18.88 0.31 -12.19
N LEU A 351 19.58 -0.40 -13.08
CA LEU A 351 20.98 -0.80 -12.88
C LEU A 351 21.90 0.41 -12.77
N ALA A 352 21.71 1.44 -13.61
CA ALA A 352 22.50 2.67 -13.56
C ALA A 352 22.29 3.42 -12.22
N MET A 353 21.08 3.44 -11.69
CA MET A 353 20.79 4.05 -10.39
C MET A 353 21.59 3.36 -9.28
N TYR A 354 21.55 2.04 -9.19
CA TYR A 354 22.28 1.27 -8.17
C TYR A 354 23.80 1.36 -8.34
N ALA A 355 24.30 1.30 -9.59
CA ALA A 355 25.73 1.40 -9.87
C ALA A 355 26.29 2.77 -9.42
N THR A 356 25.59 3.86 -9.75
CA THR A 356 26.01 5.20 -9.35
C THR A 356 26.00 5.35 -7.83
N ALA A 357 24.97 4.85 -7.15
CA ALA A 357 24.88 4.90 -5.71
C ALA A 357 25.98 4.06 -5.02
N ALA A 358 26.26 2.86 -5.53
CA ALA A 358 27.33 1.99 -4.99
C ALA A 358 28.69 2.68 -5.01
N GLU A 359 29.06 3.32 -6.13
CA GLU A 359 30.31 4.05 -6.24
C GLU A 359 30.33 5.29 -5.33
N THR A 360 29.22 6.02 -5.24
CA THR A 360 29.14 7.19 -4.37
C THR A 360 29.37 6.81 -2.91
N TYR A 361 28.65 5.80 -2.39
CA TYR A 361 28.81 5.34 -1.01
C TYR A 361 30.21 4.74 -0.75
N PHE A 362 30.78 4.07 -1.75
CA PHE A 362 32.15 3.54 -1.63
C PHE A 362 33.18 4.67 -1.44
N VAL A 363 33.08 5.74 -2.23
CA VAL A 363 33.96 6.92 -2.14
C VAL A 363 33.77 7.66 -0.81
N GLU A 364 32.55 7.71 -0.30
CA GLU A 364 32.21 8.32 0.98
C GLU A 364 32.66 7.48 2.20
N GLY A 365 33.11 6.22 1.97
CA GLY A 365 33.52 5.29 3.04
C GLY A 365 32.34 4.56 3.70
N ASP A 366 31.13 4.69 3.18
CA ASP A 366 29.94 3.98 3.65
C ASP A 366 29.86 2.61 2.95
N TYR A 367 30.73 1.72 3.40
CA TYR A 367 30.85 0.36 2.81
C TYR A 367 29.56 -0.49 2.96
N PRO A 368 28.82 -0.45 4.08
CA PRO A 368 27.55 -1.17 4.18
C PRO A 368 26.56 -0.79 3.10
N ARG A 369 26.32 0.51 2.88
CA ARG A 369 25.41 0.98 1.82
C ARG A 369 25.94 0.69 0.41
N SER A 370 27.23 0.82 0.20
CA SER A 370 27.84 0.41 -1.09
C SER A 370 27.60 -1.06 -1.36
N CYS A 371 27.81 -1.93 -0.35
CA CYS A 371 27.54 -3.35 -0.44
C CYS A 371 26.07 -3.65 -0.73
N GLU A 372 25.16 -2.98 -0.06
CA GLU A 372 23.70 -3.11 -0.26
C GLU A 372 23.32 -2.77 -1.71
N CYS A 373 23.81 -1.65 -2.24
CA CYS A 373 23.59 -1.29 -3.65
C CYS A 373 24.12 -2.35 -4.62
N LEU A 374 25.27 -2.96 -4.35
CA LEU A 374 25.83 -4.03 -5.17
C LEU A 374 24.97 -5.30 -5.12
N LEU A 375 24.43 -5.65 -3.96
CA LEU A 375 23.53 -6.78 -3.78
C LEU A 375 22.20 -6.55 -4.52
N GLU A 376 21.58 -5.38 -4.38
CA GLU A 376 20.36 -5.04 -5.11
C GLU A 376 20.59 -5.03 -6.63
N MET A 377 21.73 -4.47 -7.08
CA MET A 377 22.11 -4.50 -8.49
C MET A 377 22.25 -5.93 -9.00
N ALA A 378 22.91 -6.82 -8.25
CA ALA A 378 23.03 -8.23 -8.60
C ALA A 378 21.66 -8.91 -8.68
N GLY A 379 20.75 -8.63 -7.75
CA GLY A 379 19.37 -9.14 -7.78
C GLY A 379 18.61 -8.69 -9.04
N VAL A 380 18.78 -7.43 -9.45
CA VAL A 380 18.20 -6.91 -10.71
C VAL A 380 18.81 -7.60 -11.91
N GLN A 381 20.13 -7.77 -11.94
CA GLN A 381 20.87 -8.47 -13.03
C GLN A 381 20.43 -9.93 -13.16
N CYS A 382 20.24 -10.66 -12.04
CA CYS A 382 19.68 -12.02 -12.07
C CYS A 382 18.30 -12.03 -12.76
N ARG A 383 17.41 -11.12 -12.38
CA ARG A 383 16.07 -11.00 -12.99
C ARG A 383 16.14 -10.63 -14.48
N ALA A 384 17.14 -9.83 -14.86
CA ALA A 384 17.41 -9.47 -16.26
C ALA A 384 18.20 -10.56 -17.04
N ARG A 385 18.47 -11.73 -16.44
CA ARG A 385 19.27 -12.82 -17.00
C ARG A 385 20.72 -12.43 -17.37
N GLN A 386 21.25 -11.41 -16.69
CA GLN A 386 22.63 -10.95 -16.84
C GLN A 386 23.53 -11.63 -15.77
N TYR A 387 23.74 -12.93 -15.88
CA TYR A 387 24.29 -13.75 -14.81
C TYR A 387 25.75 -13.47 -14.50
N GLU A 388 26.61 -13.24 -15.51
CA GLU A 388 28.00 -12.88 -15.27
C GLU A 388 28.21 -11.52 -14.60
N PRO A 389 27.53 -10.44 -15.05
CA PRO A 389 27.50 -9.20 -14.28
C PRO A 389 27.01 -9.36 -12.84
N ALA A 390 25.95 -10.15 -12.61
CA ALA A 390 25.44 -10.44 -11.27
C ALA A 390 26.47 -11.13 -10.40
N ARG A 391 27.19 -12.13 -10.93
CA ARG A 391 28.27 -12.83 -10.23
C ARG A 391 29.39 -11.89 -9.83
N ASN A 392 29.80 -11.00 -10.73
CA ASN A 392 30.82 -10.00 -10.45
C ASN A 392 30.40 -9.03 -9.32
N ALA A 393 29.18 -8.55 -9.36
CA ALA A 393 28.63 -7.70 -8.30
C ALA A 393 28.58 -8.43 -6.95
N LEU A 394 28.14 -9.71 -6.94
CA LEU A 394 28.10 -10.55 -5.74
C LEU A 394 29.50 -10.84 -5.17
N THR A 395 30.51 -11.10 -6.03
CA THR A 395 31.88 -11.30 -5.59
C THR A 395 32.42 -10.05 -4.90
N ARG A 396 32.18 -8.88 -5.47
CA ARG A 396 32.57 -7.60 -4.90
C ARG A 396 31.85 -7.33 -3.56
N ALA A 397 30.54 -7.57 -3.48
CA ALA A 397 29.77 -7.44 -2.25
C ALA A 397 30.26 -8.41 -1.15
N TYR A 398 30.52 -9.68 -1.51
CA TYR A 398 30.97 -10.69 -0.57
C TYR A 398 32.34 -10.37 0.03
N SER A 399 33.26 -9.79 -0.74
CA SER A 399 34.55 -9.35 -0.21
C SER A 399 34.45 -8.30 0.88
N MET A 400 33.45 -7.42 0.77
CA MET A 400 33.13 -6.42 1.82
C MET A 400 32.54 -7.09 3.08
N VAL A 401 31.60 -8.04 2.89
CA VAL A 401 30.98 -8.78 4.00
C VAL A 401 32.01 -9.58 4.79
N GLN A 402 32.96 -10.24 4.11
CA GLN A 402 34.01 -11.06 4.79
C GLN A 402 35.00 -10.25 5.63
N GLY A 403 35.30 -9.03 5.21
CA GLY A 403 36.22 -8.12 5.90
C GLY A 403 35.62 -7.36 7.09
N SER A 404 34.40 -7.57 7.41
CA SER A 404 33.61 -6.72 8.35
C SER A 404 33.44 -7.33 9.74
N ASP A 405 33.27 -6.48 10.76
CA ASP A 405 32.93 -6.89 12.12
C ASP A 405 31.46 -7.35 12.20
N ARG A 406 31.23 -8.54 12.76
CA ARG A 406 29.93 -9.24 12.80
C ARG A 406 29.28 -9.20 14.21
N GLY A 407 29.48 -8.15 14.96
CA GLY A 407 28.82 -7.97 16.26
C GLY A 407 27.29 -8.07 16.15
N SER A 408 26.62 -8.46 17.23
CA SER A 408 25.16 -8.52 17.31
C SER A 408 24.56 -7.16 16.94
N GLY A 409 23.58 -7.14 16.00
CA GLY A 409 22.96 -5.91 15.50
C GLY A 409 23.76 -5.21 14.39
N SER A 410 24.84 -5.81 13.91
CA SER A 410 25.62 -5.27 12.77
C SER A 410 24.81 -5.31 11.48
N PRO A 411 24.83 -4.25 10.64
CA PRO A 411 24.19 -4.25 9.33
C PRO A 411 24.73 -5.37 8.41
N TRP A 412 25.95 -5.83 8.68
CA TRP A 412 26.56 -6.90 7.89
C TRP A 412 25.87 -8.27 8.02
N LEU A 413 25.15 -8.52 9.13
CA LEU A 413 24.35 -9.75 9.26
C LEU A 413 23.16 -9.74 8.27
N GLU A 414 22.58 -8.60 8.03
CA GLU A 414 21.52 -8.44 7.05
C GLU A 414 22.03 -8.56 5.62
N LEU A 415 23.17 -7.93 5.33
CA LEU A 415 23.83 -8.01 4.03
C LEU A 415 24.32 -9.43 3.70
N GLU A 416 24.80 -10.20 4.70
CA GLU A 416 25.15 -11.60 4.53
C GLU A 416 23.91 -12.45 4.20
N LEU A 417 22.80 -12.24 4.88
CA LEU A 417 21.53 -12.89 4.56
C LEU A 417 21.12 -12.58 3.11
N ARG A 418 21.15 -11.30 2.74
CA ARG A 418 20.82 -10.85 1.39
C ARG A 418 21.71 -11.47 0.32
N TYR A 419 22.99 -11.59 0.62
CA TYR A 419 23.93 -12.29 -0.25
C TYR A 419 23.50 -13.74 -0.51
N TYR A 420 23.13 -14.50 0.54
CA TYR A 420 22.67 -15.88 0.37
C TYR A 420 21.40 -15.97 -0.47
N GLU A 421 20.44 -15.09 -0.25
CA GLU A 421 19.18 -15.01 -1.02
C GLU A 421 19.45 -14.77 -2.51
N ILE A 422 20.37 -13.85 -2.84
CA ILE A 422 20.68 -13.51 -4.24
C ILE A 422 21.52 -14.62 -4.90
N MET A 423 22.45 -15.22 -4.17
CA MET A 423 23.20 -16.40 -4.66
C MET A 423 22.25 -17.56 -4.97
N SER A 424 21.28 -17.82 -4.11
CA SER A 424 20.24 -18.81 -4.36
C SER A 424 19.48 -18.49 -5.65
N SER A 425 19.04 -17.24 -5.81
CA SER A 425 18.35 -16.78 -7.02
C SER A 425 19.22 -16.92 -8.27
N LEU A 426 20.51 -16.59 -8.18
CA LEU A 426 21.46 -16.71 -9.29
C LEU A 426 21.58 -18.15 -9.78
N PHE A 427 21.79 -19.12 -8.89
CA PHE A 427 21.88 -20.53 -9.26
C PHE A 427 20.55 -21.07 -9.80
N TYR A 428 19.44 -20.65 -9.22
CA TYR A 428 18.12 -21.06 -9.69
C TYR A 428 17.79 -20.55 -11.10
N GLU A 429 18.23 -19.34 -11.45
CA GLU A 429 17.92 -18.70 -12.75
C GLU A 429 18.92 -19.06 -13.85
N CYS A 430 20.21 -19.18 -13.48
CA CYS A 430 21.30 -19.33 -14.44
C CYS A 430 21.32 -20.69 -15.12
N ASP A 431 21.05 -21.76 -14.36
CA ASP A 431 21.17 -23.12 -14.85
C ASP A 431 20.15 -24.04 -14.15
N LEU A 432 19.23 -24.59 -14.96
CA LEU A 432 18.20 -25.52 -14.50
C LEU A 432 18.81 -26.80 -13.84
N GLY A 433 20.09 -27.11 -14.13
CA GLY A 433 20.80 -28.23 -13.51
C GLY A 433 21.38 -27.94 -12.12
N ARG A 434 21.36 -26.68 -11.67
CA ARG A 434 22.00 -26.24 -10.41
C ARG A 434 20.99 -25.90 -9.30
N VAL A 435 19.83 -26.53 -9.33
CA VAL A 435 18.78 -26.29 -8.31
C VAL A 435 19.25 -26.74 -6.92
N ASP A 436 20.16 -27.70 -6.84
CA ASP A 436 20.73 -28.17 -5.57
C ASP A 436 21.57 -27.11 -4.87
N GLU A 437 22.36 -26.36 -5.61
CA GLU A 437 23.11 -25.23 -5.08
C GLU A 437 22.19 -24.09 -4.68
N ALA A 438 21.15 -23.85 -5.47
CA ALA A 438 20.13 -22.88 -5.11
C ALA A 438 19.45 -23.22 -3.78
N LEU A 439 19.08 -24.49 -3.60
CA LEU A 439 18.50 -25.01 -2.34
C LEU A 439 19.50 -24.88 -1.17
N GLU A 440 20.78 -25.16 -1.40
CA GLU A 440 21.84 -25.03 -0.37
C GLU A 440 21.95 -23.58 0.12
N TYR A 441 22.00 -22.60 -0.80
CA TYR A 441 22.09 -21.19 -0.43
C TYR A 441 20.80 -20.67 0.21
N GLU A 442 19.63 -21.10 -0.23
CA GLU A 442 18.37 -20.73 0.39
C GLU A 442 18.24 -21.32 1.81
N TYR A 443 18.74 -22.54 2.00
CA TYR A 443 18.81 -23.14 3.33
C TYR A 443 19.78 -22.39 4.25
N LYS A 444 20.93 -21.91 3.72
CA LYS A 444 21.85 -21.02 4.46
C LYS A 444 21.13 -19.74 4.87
N ALA A 445 20.39 -19.14 3.95
CA ALA A 445 19.58 -17.93 4.24
C ALA A 445 18.56 -18.21 5.35
N TYR A 446 17.81 -19.29 5.26
CA TYR A 446 16.86 -19.70 6.29
C TYR A 446 17.55 -19.89 7.67
N LYS A 447 18.64 -20.65 7.72
CA LYS A 447 19.38 -20.87 8.97
C LYS A 447 19.98 -19.59 9.55
N HIS A 448 20.50 -18.73 8.69
CA HIS A 448 21.04 -17.43 9.10
C HIS A 448 19.93 -16.55 9.69
N ALA A 449 18.76 -16.52 9.05
CA ALA A 449 17.61 -15.76 9.52
C ALA A 449 17.10 -16.26 10.89
N GLU A 450 16.98 -17.57 11.09
CA GLU A 450 16.56 -18.17 12.36
C GLU A 450 17.57 -17.95 13.50
N LYS A 451 18.88 -17.87 13.17
CA LYS A 451 19.94 -17.70 14.17
C LYS A 451 20.09 -16.25 14.64
N HIS A 452 19.98 -15.29 13.74
CA HIS A 452 20.38 -13.90 14.01
C HIS A 452 19.21 -12.94 14.14
N PHE A 453 17.99 -13.33 13.73
CA PHE A 453 16.78 -12.54 13.86
C PHE A 453 15.76 -13.26 14.76
N GLN A 454 14.68 -12.60 15.10
CA GLN A 454 13.63 -13.21 15.92
C GLN A 454 13.05 -14.47 15.23
N PRO A 455 12.74 -15.54 15.97
CA PRO A 455 12.08 -16.73 15.40
C PRO A 455 10.81 -16.36 14.65
N GLY A 456 10.59 -16.99 13.49
CA GLY A 456 9.41 -16.73 12.66
C GLY A 456 9.39 -15.35 11.99
N ASN A 457 10.53 -14.66 11.91
CA ASN A 457 10.63 -13.37 11.23
C ASN A 457 10.25 -13.47 9.75
N LEU A 458 9.90 -12.32 9.14
CA LEU A 458 9.45 -12.26 7.74
C LEU A 458 10.49 -12.80 6.74
N ARG A 459 11.80 -12.77 7.08
CA ARG A 459 12.89 -13.25 6.24
C ARG A 459 12.95 -14.76 6.24
N SER A 460 12.82 -15.41 7.40
CA SER A 460 12.75 -16.88 7.47
C SER A 460 11.51 -17.41 6.73
N LEU A 461 10.36 -16.74 6.84
CA LEU A 461 9.15 -17.10 6.09
C LEU A 461 9.36 -16.95 4.57
N ARG A 462 10.09 -15.93 4.14
CA ARG A 462 10.44 -15.74 2.72
C ARG A 462 11.36 -16.86 2.22
N ALA A 463 12.40 -17.23 2.99
CA ALA A 463 13.28 -18.32 2.64
C ALA A 463 12.53 -19.66 2.54
N ILE A 464 11.59 -19.93 3.46
CA ILE A 464 10.75 -21.13 3.38
C ILE A 464 9.91 -21.15 2.09
N ARG A 465 9.31 -20.01 1.68
CA ARG A 465 8.57 -19.94 0.39
C ARG A 465 9.45 -20.29 -0.80
N ASN A 466 10.66 -19.75 -0.82
CA ASN A 466 11.63 -20.04 -1.89
C ASN A 466 12.05 -21.52 -1.88
N LEU A 467 12.30 -22.11 -0.70
CA LEU A 467 12.58 -23.55 -0.56
C LEU A 467 11.44 -24.41 -1.11
N ILE A 468 10.19 -24.08 -0.81
CA ILE A 468 9.02 -24.76 -1.39
C ILE A 468 9.07 -24.69 -2.92
N HIS A 469 9.27 -23.49 -3.46
CA HIS A 469 9.29 -23.27 -4.91
C HIS A 469 10.42 -24.03 -5.60
N TYR A 470 11.63 -24.01 -5.04
CA TYR A 470 12.81 -24.70 -5.59
C TYR A 470 12.70 -26.23 -5.47
N CYS A 471 12.22 -26.75 -4.34
CA CYS A 471 11.97 -28.19 -4.19
C CYS A 471 10.98 -28.70 -5.24
N ARG A 472 9.90 -27.98 -5.50
CA ARG A 472 8.92 -28.36 -6.54
C ARG A 472 9.56 -28.41 -7.92
N ARG A 473 10.36 -27.39 -8.26
CA ARG A 473 11.03 -27.35 -9.55
C ARG A 473 12.09 -28.44 -9.72
N ALA A 474 12.67 -28.89 -8.60
CA ALA A 474 13.58 -30.04 -8.56
C ALA A 474 12.86 -31.39 -8.57
N GLY A 475 11.50 -31.43 -8.58
CA GLY A 475 10.73 -32.67 -8.47
C GLY A 475 10.73 -33.28 -7.07
N ARG A 476 11.18 -32.56 -6.04
CA ARG A 476 11.26 -32.99 -4.63
C ARG A 476 9.95 -32.66 -3.90
N GLU A 477 8.85 -33.30 -4.28
CA GLU A 477 7.51 -32.96 -3.76
C GLU A 477 7.38 -33.24 -2.26
N GLU A 478 8.00 -34.30 -1.73
CA GLU A 478 7.97 -34.62 -0.29
C GLU A 478 8.66 -33.53 0.55
N ASP A 479 9.79 -33.00 0.08
CA ASP A 479 10.50 -31.92 0.77
C ASP A 479 9.72 -30.60 0.67
N ALA A 480 9.10 -30.34 -0.47
CA ALA A 480 8.22 -29.18 -0.64
C ALA A 480 7.02 -29.25 0.33
N GLU A 481 6.46 -30.42 0.57
CA GLU A 481 5.35 -30.57 1.51
C GLU A 481 5.78 -30.33 2.96
N LYS A 482 6.92 -30.87 3.39
CA LYS A 482 7.50 -30.58 4.72
C LYS A 482 7.71 -29.07 4.95
N TRP A 483 8.22 -28.36 3.92
CA TRP A 483 8.38 -26.92 4.01
C TRP A 483 7.05 -26.17 4.03
N CYS A 484 6.01 -26.65 3.34
CA CYS A 484 4.65 -26.10 3.43
C CYS A 484 4.07 -26.22 4.84
N GLU A 485 4.25 -27.38 5.50
CA GLU A 485 3.83 -27.58 6.88
C GLU A 485 4.58 -26.62 7.82
N THR A 486 5.89 -26.48 7.61
CA THR A 486 6.73 -25.52 8.37
C THR A 486 6.26 -24.09 8.17
N LEU A 487 5.95 -23.68 6.91
CA LEU A 487 5.43 -22.35 6.60
C LEU A 487 4.10 -22.10 7.35
N LEU A 488 3.20 -23.05 7.29
CA LEU A 488 1.89 -22.94 7.93
C LEU A 488 2.04 -22.82 9.45
N ALA A 489 2.82 -23.70 10.07
CA ALA A 489 3.09 -23.68 11.52
C ALA A 489 3.65 -22.33 11.96
N LYS A 490 4.75 -21.86 11.34
CA LYS A 490 5.39 -20.57 11.68
C LYS A 490 4.51 -19.36 11.41
N THR A 491 3.68 -19.39 10.36
CA THR A 491 2.74 -18.31 10.09
C THR A 491 1.65 -18.24 11.15
N LEU A 492 1.16 -19.37 11.62
CA LEU A 492 0.13 -19.45 12.67
C LEU A 492 0.70 -19.12 14.07
N GLU A 493 1.94 -19.52 14.37
CA GLU A 493 2.62 -19.17 15.63
C GLU A 493 2.82 -17.65 15.76
N ASN A 494 3.20 -16.97 14.68
CA ASN A 494 3.33 -15.51 14.66
C ASN A 494 1.99 -14.77 14.81
N GLU A 495 0.89 -15.49 14.74
CA GLU A 495 -0.45 -14.95 14.93
C GLU A 495 -0.89 -14.93 16.40
N ILE A 496 -0.20 -15.64 17.25
CA ILE A 496 -0.55 -15.79 18.69
C ILE A 496 0.23 -14.76 19.56
N ILE A 497 1.28 -14.15 19.01
CA ILE A 497 2.10 -13.13 19.64
C ILE A 497 1.73 -11.74 19.11
#